data_ae329c93b1c058b039bb9aa6fe5cd829
#
_entry.id   ae329c93b1c058b039bb9aa6fe5cd829
#
_cell.length_a   1.000
_cell.length_b   1.000
_cell.length_c   1.000
_cell.angle_alpha   90.00
_cell.angle_beta   90.00
_cell.angle_gamma   90.00
#
_symmetry.space_group_name_H-M   'P 1'
#
loop_
_entity.id
_entity.type
_entity.pdbx_description
1 polymer ?
#
loop_
_entity_poly.entity_id
_entity_poly.type
_entity_poly.pdbx_seq_one_letter_code
_entity_poly.pdbx_strand_id
1 'polypeptide(L)'
;AEHFANVIKESRQLSPNCLIEILVPDFRGREQVALDILSDTAPDVFNHNIETVPRLYKAFRPGSDYQHSLQLLKDYKARRPDIVTKCGFMVGLGETEEEVYALLDDLKAHDVDLITIGQYLQPSKSHAPVDRFVHPDEFDRYTAHGKKLGFANIWAGPMVRSSYFADRQY
;
A
#
# COMPACT_ATOMS: atom_id res chain seq x y z
N ALA A 1 3.48 -15.53 7.26
CA ALA A 1 2.58 -14.92 8.25
C ALA A 1 3.10 -15.14 9.67
N GLU A 2 3.43 -16.39 10.08
CA GLU A 2 3.91 -16.70 11.44
C GLU A 2 5.08 -15.83 11.91
N HIS A 3 6.05 -15.58 11.03
CA HIS A 3 7.18 -14.70 11.35
C HIS A 3 6.72 -13.27 11.67
N PHE A 4 5.78 -12.70 10.90
CA PHE A 4 5.19 -11.40 11.20
C PHE A 4 4.47 -11.41 12.56
N ALA A 5 3.67 -12.44 12.82
CA ALA A 5 2.95 -12.57 14.08
C ALA A 5 3.91 -12.63 15.29
N ASN A 6 5.02 -13.38 15.17
CA ASN A 6 6.04 -13.44 16.21
C ASN A 6 6.71 -12.08 16.43
N VAL A 7 7.08 -11.38 15.37
CA VAL A 7 7.66 -10.03 15.46
C VAL A 7 6.68 -9.05 16.14
N ILE A 8 5.40 -9.08 15.79
CA ILE A 8 4.37 -8.25 16.44
C ILE A 8 4.30 -8.54 17.95
N LYS A 9 4.24 -9.82 18.33
CA LYS A 9 4.18 -10.23 19.75
C LYS A 9 5.38 -9.74 20.55
N GLU A 10 6.59 -10.01 20.05
CA GLU A 10 7.83 -9.60 20.71
C GLU A 10 7.95 -8.07 20.80
N SER A 11 7.61 -7.36 19.72
CA SER A 11 7.63 -5.89 19.70
C SER A 11 6.67 -5.29 20.73
N ARG A 12 5.45 -5.83 20.86
CA ARG A 12 4.48 -5.38 21.86
C ARG A 12 4.92 -5.67 23.30
N GLN A 13 5.64 -6.79 23.54
CA GLN A 13 6.20 -7.09 24.85
C GLN A 13 7.30 -6.11 25.23
N LEU A 14 8.19 -5.78 24.30
CA LEU A 14 9.32 -4.88 24.53
C LEU A 14 8.92 -3.39 24.55
N SER A 15 7.90 -3.04 23.78
CA SER A 15 7.44 -1.66 23.62
C SER A 15 5.91 -1.60 23.50
N PRO A 16 5.18 -1.71 24.64
CA PRO A 16 3.72 -1.86 24.64
C PRO A 16 2.96 -0.67 24.02
N ASN A 17 3.56 0.51 24.00
CA ASN A 17 2.95 1.74 23.49
C ASN A 17 3.36 2.05 22.02
N CYS A 18 4.14 1.16 21.39
CA CYS A 18 4.55 1.35 20.00
C CYS A 18 3.45 0.88 19.06
N LEU A 19 3.04 1.71 18.11
CA LEU A 19 2.18 1.29 17.00
C LEU A 19 3.00 0.48 15.99
N ILE A 20 2.42 -0.59 15.48
CA ILE A 20 3.08 -1.54 14.61
C ILE A 20 2.39 -1.54 13.23
N GLU A 21 3.11 -1.06 12.23
CA GLU A 21 2.74 -1.25 10.83
C GLU A 21 3.54 -2.42 10.24
N ILE A 22 2.87 -3.33 9.53
CA ILE A 22 3.51 -4.40 8.78
C ILE A 22 3.27 -4.22 7.29
N LEU A 23 4.31 -4.37 6.48
CA LEU A 23 4.21 -4.45 5.02
C LEU A 23 4.31 -5.91 4.59
N VAL A 24 3.21 -6.46 4.09
CA VAL A 24 3.10 -7.88 3.76
C VAL A 24 3.27 -8.16 2.26
N PRO A 25 3.74 -9.36 1.89
CA PRO A 25 3.75 -9.85 0.50
C PRO A 25 2.37 -10.34 0.06
N ASP A 26 2.26 -10.74 -1.23
CA ASP A 26 1.03 -11.29 -1.82
C ASP A 26 0.55 -12.62 -1.18
N PHE A 27 1.34 -13.33 -0.38
CA PHE A 27 1.07 -14.65 0.22
C PHE A 27 0.62 -15.77 -0.73
N ARG A 28 0.87 -15.65 -1.99
CA ARG A 28 0.42 -16.47 -3.13
C ARG A 28 0.06 -17.91 -2.78
N GLY A 29 -1.23 -18.27 -2.92
CA GLY A 29 -1.79 -19.58 -2.63
C GLY A 29 -1.89 -19.93 -1.14
N ARG A 30 -1.60 -19.00 -0.22
CA ARG A 30 -1.69 -19.15 1.23
C ARG A 30 -2.35 -17.95 1.92
N GLU A 31 -3.09 -17.16 1.17
CA GLU A 31 -3.68 -15.89 1.61
C GLU A 31 -4.58 -16.09 2.83
N GLN A 32 -5.49 -17.05 2.75
CA GLN A 32 -6.48 -17.30 3.80
C GLN A 32 -5.79 -17.66 5.14
N VAL A 33 -4.83 -18.60 5.09
CA VAL A 33 -4.07 -19.00 6.29
C VAL A 33 -3.23 -17.84 6.83
N ALA A 34 -2.63 -17.03 5.93
CA ALA A 34 -1.84 -15.88 6.33
C ALA A 34 -2.71 -14.80 7.01
N LEU A 35 -3.88 -14.52 6.44
CA LEU A 35 -4.82 -13.56 6.98
C LEU A 35 -5.40 -14.01 8.33
N ASP A 36 -5.68 -15.31 8.51
CA ASP A 36 -6.15 -15.86 9.77
C ASP A 36 -5.09 -15.64 10.88
N ILE A 37 -3.83 -16.00 10.61
CA ILE A 37 -2.72 -15.81 11.57
C ILE A 37 -2.55 -14.32 11.93
N LEU A 38 -2.61 -13.42 10.94
CA LEU A 38 -2.44 -11.98 11.15
C LEU A 38 -3.69 -11.29 11.69
N SER A 39 -4.84 -11.95 11.65
CA SER A 39 -6.05 -11.49 12.34
C SER A 39 -6.00 -11.84 13.84
N ASP A 40 -5.47 -13.00 14.19
CA ASP A 40 -5.28 -13.43 15.59
C ASP A 40 -4.18 -12.62 16.28
N THR A 41 -3.16 -12.21 15.54
CA THR A 41 -2.06 -11.37 16.04
C THR A 41 -1.98 -10.11 15.17
N ALA A 42 -2.93 -9.20 15.36
CA ALA A 42 -3.11 -8.06 14.49
C ALA A 42 -2.05 -6.96 14.73
N PRO A 43 -1.54 -6.32 13.67
CA PRO A 43 -0.83 -5.04 13.74
C PRO A 43 -1.81 -3.91 14.04
N ASP A 44 -1.31 -2.69 14.15
CA ASP A 44 -2.13 -1.48 14.18
C ASP A 44 -2.46 -1.01 12.75
N VAL A 45 -1.52 -1.23 11.80
CA VAL A 45 -1.70 -0.96 10.37
C VAL A 45 -1.27 -2.17 9.54
N PHE A 46 -2.18 -2.65 8.70
CA PHE A 46 -1.92 -3.70 7.71
C PHE A 46 -1.66 -3.07 6.34
N ASN A 47 -0.42 -3.13 5.87
CA ASN A 47 0.01 -2.50 4.62
C ASN A 47 0.36 -3.56 3.57
N HIS A 48 -0.15 -3.37 2.35
CA HIS A 48 0.25 -4.11 1.16
C HIS A 48 0.32 -3.18 -0.04
N ASN A 49 1.50 -3.04 -0.65
CA ASN A 49 1.70 -2.12 -1.77
C ASN A 49 1.24 -2.74 -3.09
N ILE A 50 0.48 -1.97 -3.86
CA ILE A 50 0.07 -2.32 -5.22
C ILE A 50 1.12 -1.89 -6.29
N GLU A 51 2.01 -0.99 -5.92
CA GLU A 51 3.18 -0.49 -6.63
C GLU A 51 2.91 0.35 -7.88
N THR A 52 1.98 -0.02 -8.77
CA THR A 52 1.68 0.70 -10.01
C THR A 52 0.28 0.38 -10.54
N VAL A 53 -0.14 1.06 -11.62
CA VAL A 53 -1.45 0.89 -12.28
C VAL A 53 -1.55 -0.46 -13.03
N PRO A 54 -2.78 -1.01 -13.26
CA PRO A 54 -2.99 -2.34 -13.84
C PRO A 54 -2.25 -2.59 -15.15
N ARG A 55 -2.26 -1.61 -16.07
CA ARG A 55 -1.63 -1.74 -17.40
C ARG A 55 -0.13 -2.03 -17.29
N LEU A 56 0.52 -1.51 -16.26
CA LEU A 56 1.96 -1.63 -16.06
C LEU A 56 2.38 -2.89 -15.28
N TYR A 57 1.43 -3.62 -14.70
CA TYR A 57 1.73 -4.77 -13.83
C TYR A 57 2.62 -5.81 -14.49
N LYS A 58 2.31 -6.19 -15.75
CA LYS A 58 3.07 -7.22 -16.47
C LYS A 58 4.54 -6.83 -16.66
N ALA A 59 4.81 -5.53 -16.83
CA ALA A 59 6.16 -5.01 -17.08
C ALA A 59 6.96 -4.82 -15.78
N PHE A 60 6.31 -4.32 -14.71
CA PHE A 60 7.02 -3.89 -13.50
C PHE A 60 6.84 -4.82 -12.29
N ARG A 61 5.79 -5.63 -12.30
CA ARG A 61 5.51 -6.66 -11.28
C ARG A 61 5.26 -8.04 -11.88
N PRO A 62 6.21 -8.59 -12.66
CA PRO A 62 6.02 -9.89 -13.30
C PRO A 62 5.71 -10.96 -12.24
N GLY A 63 4.60 -11.70 -12.47
CA GLY A 63 4.14 -12.75 -11.57
C GLY A 63 3.32 -12.27 -10.37
N SER A 64 3.03 -10.98 -10.21
CA SER A 64 1.99 -10.45 -9.29
C SER A 64 0.69 -10.22 -10.06
N ASP A 65 -0.42 -10.20 -9.32
CA ASP A 65 -1.76 -9.96 -9.86
C ASP A 65 -2.38 -8.75 -9.18
N TYR A 66 -2.89 -7.81 -9.96
CA TYR A 66 -3.47 -6.55 -9.48
C TYR A 66 -4.73 -6.79 -8.65
N GLN A 67 -5.63 -7.62 -9.17
CA GLN A 67 -6.89 -7.92 -8.49
C GLN A 67 -6.65 -8.72 -7.20
N HIS A 68 -5.67 -9.61 -7.20
CA HIS A 68 -5.25 -10.33 -6.01
C HIS A 68 -4.75 -9.39 -4.92
N SER A 69 -3.94 -8.38 -5.27
CA SER A 69 -3.42 -7.40 -4.31
C SER A 69 -4.55 -6.55 -3.69
N LEU A 70 -5.53 -6.14 -4.48
CA LEU A 70 -6.73 -5.45 -3.98
C LEU A 70 -7.56 -6.35 -3.06
N GLN A 71 -7.81 -7.59 -3.48
CA GLN A 71 -8.62 -8.54 -2.72
C GLN A 71 -7.97 -8.89 -1.39
N LEU A 72 -6.64 -9.00 -1.33
CA LEU A 72 -5.90 -9.24 -0.08
C LEU A 72 -6.20 -8.18 0.99
N LEU A 73 -6.18 -6.90 0.60
CA LEU A 73 -6.51 -5.78 1.51
C LEU A 73 -7.97 -5.83 1.96
N LYS A 74 -8.89 -6.07 1.01
CA LYS A 74 -10.33 -6.19 1.29
C LYS A 74 -10.63 -7.35 2.23
N ASP A 75 -10.05 -8.52 1.98
CA ASP A 75 -10.23 -9.72 2.80
C ASP A 75 -9.71 -9.52 4.23
N TYR A 76 -8.59 -8.81 4.39
CA TYR A 76 -8.09 -8.46 5.71
C TYR A 76 -9.02 -7.46 6.42
N LYS A 77 -9.47 -6.42 5.73
CA LYS A 77 -10.41 -5.43 6.29
C LYS A 77 -11.73 -6.07 6.72
N ALA A 78 -12.24 -7.04 5.96
CA ALA A 78 -13.44 -7.79 6.31
C ALA A 78 -13.28 -8.63 7.59
N ARG A 79 -12.07 -9.19 7.83
CA ARG A 79 -11.76 -9.94 9.07
C ARG A 79 -11.55 -9.03 10.28
N ARG A 80 -10.91 -7.91 10.06
CA ARG A 80 -10.50 -6.95 11.10
C ARG A 80 -10.91 -5.53 10.70
N PRO A 81 -12.20 -5.19 10.79
CA PRO A 81 -12.70 -3.86 10.47
C PRO A 81 -12.11 -2.75 11.36
N ASP A 82 -11.64 -3.13 12.54
CA ASP A 82 -10.99 -2.28 13.52
C ASP A 82 -9.54 -1.90 13.17
N ILE A 83 -8.88 -2.66 12.28
CA ILE A 83 -7.51 -2.41 11.89
C ILE A 83 -7.46 -1.52 10.64
N VAL A 84 -6.54 -0.57 10.66
CA VAL A 84 -6.31 0.31 9.50
C VAL A 84 -5.61 -0.45 8.38
N THR A 85 -6.16 -0.36 7.16
CA THR A 85 -5.53 -0.87 5.95
C THR A 85 -4.82 0.25 5.19
N LYS A 86 -3.66 -0.07 4.63
CA LYS A 86 -2.82 0.89 3.92
C LYS A 86 -2.30 0.30 2.62
N CYS A 87 -2.19 1.15 1.61
CA CYS A 87 -1.61 0.80 0.32
C CYS A 87 -0.68 1.90 -0.18
N GLY A 88 0.43 1.51 -0.79
CA GLY A 88 1.35 2.42 -1.45
C GLY A 88 1.54 2.07 -2.92
N PHE A 89 1.75 3.09 -3.74
CA PHE A 89 2.17 2.94 -5.13
C PHE A 89 3.06 4.10 -5.60
N MET A 90 3.69 3.89 -6.75
CA MET A 90 4.62 4.85 -7.33
C MET A 90 4.06 5.39 -8.65
N VAL A 91 4.44 6.63 -8.96
CA VAL A 91 4.17 7.31 -10.23
C VAL A 91 5.48 7.69 -10.93
N GLY A 92 5.43 7.92 -12.25
CA GLY A 92 6.61 8.18 -13.08
C GLY A 92 7.15 6.94 -13.80
N LEU A 93 6.31 5.89 -13.97
CA LEU A 93 6.58 4.65 -14.69
C LEU A 93 5.94 4.62 -16.09
N GLY A 94 5.20 5.69 -16.49
CA GLY A 94 4.49 5.81 -17.77
C GLY A 94 2.97 5.65 -17.64
N GLU A 95 2.43 5.71 -16.42
CA GLU A 95 0.99 5.82 -16.17
C GLU A 95 0.45 7.18 -16.59
N THR A 96 -0.85 7.23 -16.90
CA THR A 96 -1.59 8.50 -17.09
C THR A 96 -2.24 8.95 -15.78
N GLU A 97 -2.65 10.21 -15.72
CA GLU A 97 -3.35 10.77 -14.55
C GLU A 97 -4.69 10.05 -14.33
N GLU A 98 -5.42 9.72 -15.40
CA GLU A 98 -6.68 8.99 -15.34
C GLU A 98 -6.50 7.56 -14.80
N GLU A 99 -5.40 6.90 -15.15
CA GLU A 99 -5.08 5.58 -14.59
C GLU A 99 -4.79 5.64 -13.09
N VAL A 100 -4.17 6.71 -12.61
CA VAL A 100 -3.95 6.95 -11.18
C VAL A 100 -5.29 7.19 -10.47
N TYR A 101 -6.19 7.97 -11.05
CA TYR A 101 -7.53 8.17 -10.47
C TYR A 101 -8.32 6.86 -10.42
N ALA A 102 -8.32 6.07 -11.49
CA ALA A 102 -8.98 4.77 -11.50
C ALA A 102 -8.40 3.80 -10.44
N LEU A 103 -7.08 3.82 -10.24
CA LEU A 103 -6.43 3.05 -9.16
C LEU A 103 -6.91 3.51 -7.76
N LEU A 104 -7.04 4.81 -7.53
CA LEU A 104 -7.58 5.33 -6.26
C LEU A 104 -9.04 4.92 -6.05
N ASP A 105 -9.86 4.94 -7.11
CA ASP A 105 -11.25 4.48 -7.06
C ASP A 105 -11.31 2.98 -6.71
N ASP A 106 -10.46 2.15 -7.34
CA ASP A 106 -10.35 0.71 -7.04
C ASP A 106 -9.94 0.46 -5.58
N LEU A 107 -8.94 1.18 -5.07
CA LEU A 107 -8.49 1.06 -3.68
C LEU A 107 -9.61 1.43 -2.70
N LYS A 108 -10.38 2.48 -3.00
CA LYS A 108 -11.53 2.86 -2.17
C LYS A 108 -12.64 1.83 -2.20
N ALA A 109 -12.93 1.22 -3.35
CA ALA A 109 -13.91 0.15 -3.49
C ALA A 109 -13.50 -1.16 -2.76
N HIS A 110 -12.22 -1.25 -2.37
CA HIS A 110 -11.66 -2.35 -1.60
C HIS A 110 -11.40 -2.00 -0.13
N ASP A 111 -12.06 -0.96 0.37
CA ASP A 111 -12.05 -0.54 1.78
C ASP A 111 -10.66 -0.22 2.34
N VAL A 112 -9.76 0.31 1.51
CA VAL A 112 -8.45 0.81 1.95
C VAL A 112 -8.61 2.15 2.64
N ASP A 113 -7.96 2.32 3.80
CA ASP A 113 -8.08 3.53 4.63
C ASP A 113 -7.03 4.59 4.31
N LEU A 114 -5.76 4.15 4.15
CA LEU A 114 -4.61 5.05 3.99
C LEU A 114 -3.89 4.81 2.66
N ILE A 115 -3.47 5.90 2.02
CA ILE A 115 -2.75 5.84 0.74
C ILE A 115 -1.43 6.60 0.83
N THR A 116 -0.37 6.01 0.24
CA THR A 116 0.88 6.71 -0.02
C THR A 116 1.23 6.67 -1.51
N ILE A 117 1.57 7.83 -2.09
CA ILE A 117 1.96 7.97 -3.50
C ILE A 117 3.33 8.63 -3.57
N GLY A 118 4.33 7.94 -4.11
CA GLY A 118 5.69 8.45 -4.25
C GLY A 118 6.16 8.48 -5.70
N GLN A 119 7.19 9.28 -5.99
CA GLN A 119 7.89 9.22 -7.28
C GLN A 119 8.70 7.92 -7.36
N TYR A 120 8.58 7.20 -8.48
CA TYR A 120 9.50 6.11 -8.80
C TYR A 120 10.91 6.65 -9.02
N LEU A 121 11.87 6.06 -8.33
CA LEU A 121 13.31 6.31 -8.55
C LEU A 121 13.98 5.00 -8.92
N GLN A 122 14.71 4.98 -10.02
CA GLN A 122 15.38 3.77 -10.52
C GLN A 122 16.45 3.29 -9.52
N PRO A 123 16.29 2.10 -8.89
CA PRO A 123 17.24 1.63 -7.88
C PRO A 123 18.61 1.25 -8.44
N SER A 124 18.65 0.72 -9.67
CA SER A 124 19.88 0.38 -10.40
C SER A 124 19.64 0.35 -11.91
N LYS A 125 20.71 0.28 -12.69
CA LYS A 125 20.63 0.23 -14.18
C LYS A 125 19.88 -1.00 -14.72
N SER A 126 19.70 -2.04 -13.91
CA SER A 126 18.94 -3.26 -14.27
C SER A 126 17.45 -3.12 -14.03
N HIS A 127 17.01 -2.09 -13.31
CA HIS A 127 15.59 -1.79 -13.11
C HIS A 127 15.05 -0.89 -14.22
N ALA A 128 13.74 -0.83 -14.35
CA ALA A 128 13.08 0.03 -15.31
C ALA A 128 13.56 1.49 -15.18
N PRO A 129 13.81 2.20 -16.30
CA PRO A 129 14.13 3.61 -16.24
C PRO A 129 12.95 4.43 -15.73
N VAL A 130 13.22 5.59 -15.15
CA VAL A 130 12.18 6.59 -14.86
C VAL A 130 11.63 7.08 -16.19
N ASP A 131 10.32 7.00 -16.39
CA ASP A 131 9.66 7.52 -17.58
C ASP A 131 9.60 9.04 -17.52
N ARG A 132 9.15 9.57 -16.38
CA ARG A 132 9.13 11.01 -16.12
C ARG A 132 9.24 11.32 -14.63
N PHE A 133 9.70 12.52 -14.30
CA PHE A 133 9.55 13.09 -12.97
C PHE A 133 8.23 13.84 -12.89
N VAL A 134 7.33 13.35 -12.05
CA VAL A 134 5.98 13.88 -11.91
C VAL A 134 6.03 15.25 -11.22
N HIS A 135 5.31 16.24 -11.76
CA HIS A 135 5.30 17.57 -11.20
C HIS A 135 4.60 17.59 -9.81
N PRO A 136 5.07 18.38 -8.84
CA PRO A 136 4.43 18.46 -7.51
C PRO A 136 2.91 18.71 -7.54
N ASP A 137 2.43 19.57 -8.44
CA ASP A 137 0.99 19.87 -8.61
C ASP A 137 0.15 18.65 -8.96
N GLU A 138 0.75 17.61 -9.60
CA GLU A 138 0.03 16.36 -9.88
C GLU A 138 -0.19 15.57 -8.58
N PHE A 139 0.79 15.55 -7.68
CA PHE A 139 0.61 14.94 -6.36
C PHE A 139 -0.48 15.67 -5.54
N ASP A 140 -0.59 16.99 -5.69
CA ASP A 140 -1.66 17.76 -5.06
C ASP A 140 -3.04 17.37 -5.64
N ARG A 141 -3.12 17.15 -6.96
CA ARG A 141 -4.36 16.66 -7.61
C ARG A 141 -4.73 15.25 -7.16
N TYR A 142 -3.76 14.32 -7.04
CA TYR A 142 -4.01 12.98 -6.49
C TYR A 142 -4.51 13.05 -5.07
N THR A 143 -3.90 13.91 -4.24
CA THR A 143 -4.33 14.16 -2.86
C THR A 143 -5.76 14.70 -2.81
N ALA A 144 -6.09 15.67 -3.68
CA ALA A 144 -7.43 16.24 -3.75
C ALA A 144 -8.49 15.21 -4.18
N HIS A 145 -8.16 14.34 -5.16
CA HIS A 145 -9.03 13.27 -5.61
C HIS A 145 -9.26 12.24 -4.48
N GLY A 146 -8.20 11.78 -3.83
CA GLY A 146 -8.33 10.83 -2.73
C GLY A 146 -9.12 11.37 -1.53
N LYS A 147 -8.99 12.65 -1.21
CA LYS A 147 -9.82 13.31 -0.20
C LYS A 147 -11.30 13.31 -0.58
N LYS A 148 -11.63 13.53 -1.86
CA LYS A 148 -13.02 13.46 -2.35
C LYS A 148 -13.61 12.05 -2.24
N LEU A 149 -12.78 11.02 -2.45
CA LEU A 149 -13.17 9.62 -2.28
C LEU A 149 -13.37 9.24 -0.81
N GLY A 150 -12.88 10.04 0.13
CA GLY A 150 -13.03 9.81 1.56
C GLY A 150 -12.06 8.79 2.12
N PHE A 151 -10.82 8.74 1.65
CA PHE A 151 -9.75 8.05 2.38
C PHE A 151 -9.52 8.72 3.73
N ALA A 152 -9.21 7.93 4.76
CA ALA A 152 -8.91 8.47 6.09
C ALA A 152 -7.68 9.39 6.04
N ASN A 153 -6.66 9.00 5.25
CA ASN A 153 -5.53 9.87 4.91
C ASN A 153 -4.92 9.49 3.55
N ILE A 154 -4.32 10.47 2.88
CA ILE A 154 -3.55 10.30 1.65
C ILE A 154 -2.31 11.18 1.67
N TRP A 155 -1.15 10.57 1.53
CA TRP A 155 0.14 11.22 1.46
C TRP A 155 0.73 11.03 0.06
N ALA A 156 0.88 12.13 -0.67
CA ALA A 156 1.43 12.12 -2.01
C ALA A 156 2.54 13.16 -2.14
N GLY A 157 3.64 12.78 -2.79
CA GLY A 157 4.75 13.69 -3.04
C GLY A 157 6.00 12.98 -3.54
N PRO A 158 6.94 13.71 -4.15
CA PRO A 158 8.12 13.10 -4.79
C PRO A 158 8.96 12.24 -3.84
N MET A 159 9.06 12.62 -2.58
CA MET A 159 9.88 11.94 -1.57
C MET A 159 9.09 11.03 -0.65
N VAL A 160 7.76 10.91 -0.84
CA VAL A 160 6.92 10.03 -0.02
C VAL A 160 7.28 8.56 -0.24
N ARG A 161 7.32 7.80 0.84
CA ARG A 161 7.48 6.34 0.88
C ARG A 161 6.49 5.77 1.90
N SER A 162 6.16 4.49 1.78
CA SER A 162 5.17 3.86 2.68
C SER A 162 5.54 4.02 4.17
N SER A 163 6.82 3.95 4.51
CA SER A 163 7.29 4.06 5.90
C SER A 163 7.76 5.47 6.31
N TYR A 164 7.77 6.44 5.37
CA TYR A 164 8.29 7.78 5.64
C TYR A 164 7.31 8.58 6.49
N PHE A 165 7.74 8.99 7.69
CA PHE A 165 6.86 9.62 8.70
C PHE A 165 5.58 8.82 8.96
N ALA A 166 5.68 7.50 9.11
CA ALA A 166 4.53 6.63 9.33
C ALA A 166 3.73 7.03 10.58
N ASP A 167 4.40 7.57 11.61
CA ASP A 167 3.82 8.14 12.82
C ASP A 167 2.85 9.31 12.57
N ARG A 168 2.97 9.99 11.43
CA ARG A 168 2.11 11.11 11.03
C ARG A 168 1.03 10.69 10.02
N GLN A 169 1.12 9.48 9.50
CA GLN A 169 0.17 8.95 8.51
C GLN A 169 -1.04 8.28 9.17
N TYR A 170 -0.89 7.87 10.41
CA TYR A 170 -1.89 7.17 11.21
C TYR A 170 -2.73 8.13 12.05
#